data_932adb9f097359e4c0a67afb3736ce7f
#
_entry.id   932adb9f097359e4c0a67afb3736ce7f
#
_cell.length_a   1.000
_cell.length_b   1.000
_cell.length_c   1.000
_cell.angle_alpha   90.00
_cell.angle_beta   90.00
_cell.angle_gamma   90.00
#
_symmetry.space_group_name_H-M   'P 1'
#
loop_
_entity.id
_entity.type
_entity.pdbx_description
1 polymer ?
#
loop_
_entity_poly.entity_id
_entity_poly.type
_entity_poly.pdbx_seq_one_letter_code
_entity_poly.pdbx_strand_id
1 'polypeptide(L)'
;MKKILKLLFLATCILSLTNCNKENGDRKVNVTINNSDDYEIDLMISGDEEGATIQTQAQHFQKSELIRDSSTNWSVVYKYEPLQNYTGTDFVEIETCSGGKSTGCYNVETVRINFTITN
;
A
#
# COMPACT_ATOMS: atom_id res chain seq x y z
N MET A 1 55.66 16.34 39.82
CA MET A 1 54.93 15.09 39.53
C MET A 1 53.86 15.37 38.48
N LYS A 2 54.14 15.01 37.30
CA LYS A 2 53.13 15.18 36.20
C LYS A 2 52.32 13.93 36.11
N LYS A 3 51.08 13.99 36.56
CA LYS A 3 50.12 12.91 36.34
C LYS A 3 49.60 13.08 34.92
N ILE A 4 50.01 12.19 34.04
CA ILE A 4 49.49 12.08 32.69
C ILE A 4 48.13 11.47 32.79
N LEU A 5 47.08 12.27 32.63
CA LEU A 5 45.72 11.82 32.49
C LEU A 5 45.59 11.22 31.10
N LYS A 6 45.72 9.92 31.00
CA LYS A 6 45.36 9.19 29.79
C LYS A 6 43.85 9.29 29.58
N LEU A 7 43.48 10.23 28.72
CA LEU A 7 42.13 10.29 28.22
C LEU A 7 41.94 9.08 27.29
N LEU A 8 41.31 8.05 27.82
CA LEU A 8 40.89 6.90 27.04
C LEU A 8 39.73 7.39 26.16
N PHE A 9 40.05 7.76 24.95
CA PHE A 9 39.01 7.96 23.93
C PHE A 9 38.46 6.61 23.57
N LEU A 10 37.40 6.19 24.30
CA LEU A 10 36.63 5.04 23.94
C LEU A 10 35.78 5.43 22.72
N ALA A 11 36.35 5.20 21.54
CA ALA A 11 35.61 5.28 20.30
C ALA A 11 34.51 4.20 20.35
N THR A 12 33.34 4.56 20.83
CA THR A 12 32.14 3.77 20.66
C THR A 12 31.80 3.81 19.19
N CYS A 13 32.30 2.80 18.48
CA CYS A 13 31.82 2.46 17.15
C CYS A 13 30.34 2.09 17.28
N ILE A 14 29.46 3.06 17.14
CA ILE A 14 28.03 2.80 16.98
C ILE A 14 27.92 2.16 15.60
N LEU A 15 27.94 0.81 15.59
CA LEU A 15 27.44 0.08 14.45
C LEU A 15 25.96 0.42 14.37
N SER A 16 25.65 1.39 13.54
CA SER A 16 24.30 1.55 13.04
C SER A 16 24.01 0.32 12.20
N LEU A 17 23.41 -0.69 12.85
CA LEU A 17 22.74 -1.78 12.15
C LEU A 17 21.58 -1.12 11.39
N THR A 18 21.84 -0.70 10.17
CA THR A 18 20.77 -0.46 9.24
C THR A 18 20.15 -1.82 8.99
N ASN A 19 19.13 -2.16 9.76
CA ASN A 19 18.23 -3.23 9.41
C ASN A 19 17.63 -2.84 8.06
N CYS A 20 18.13 -3.44 6.99
CA CYS A 20 17.37 -3.61 5.78
C CYS A 20 16.23 -4.57 6.10
N ASN A 21 15.24 -4.13 6.86
CA ASN A 21 13.95 -4.74 6.82
C ASN A 21 13.49 -4.59 5.39
N LYS A 22 13.12 -5.68 4.73
CA LYS A 22 12.14 -5.61 3.65
C LYS A 22 10.98 -4.86 4.26
N GLU A 23 10.91 -3.56 4.03
CA GLU A 23 9.74 -2.81 4.35
C GLU A 23 8.67 -3.38 3.42
N ASN A 24 7.78 -4.20 3.98
CA ASN A 24 6.48 -4.37 3.39
C ASN A 24 5.91 -2.97 3.38
N GLY A 25 6.03 -2.29 2.23
CA GLY A 25 5.66 -0.90 2.12
C GLY A 25 4.15 -0.78 2.27
N ASP A 26 3.70 -0.21 3.38
CA ASP A 26 2.30 0.14 3.53
C ASP A 26 2.06 1.50 2.88
N ARG A 27 1.17 1.55 1.91
CA ARG A 27 0.75 2.78 1.24
C ARG A 27 -0.66 3.15 1.67
N LYS A 28 -0.83 4.40 2.10
CA LYS A 28 -2.15 4.96 2.42
C LYS A 28 -2.55 5.99 1.39
N VAL A 29 -3.77 5.88 0.90
CA VAL A 29 -4.40 6.82 -0.03
C VAL A 29 -5.68 7.33 0.63
N ASN A 30 -5.81 8.65 0.75
CA ASN A 30 -7.02 9.27 1.29
C ASN A 30 -7.77 9.95 0.15
N VAL A 31 -9.04 9.62 0.00
CA VAL A 31 -9.89 10.06 -1.09
C VAL A 31 -11.18 10.65 -0.54
N THR A 32 -11.54 11.84 -1.02
CA THR A 32 -12.86 12.43 -0.77
C THR A 32 -13.63 12.44 -2.08
N ILE A 33 -14.78 11.80 -2.09
CA ILE A 33 -15.65 11.71 -3.26
C ILE A 33 -17.11 12.00 -2.89
N ASN A 34 -17.89 12.41 -3.87
CA ASN A 34 -19.34 12.49 -3.74
C ASN A 34 -19.94 11.08 -3.85
N ASN A 35 -21.07 10.84 -3.19
CA ASN A 35 -21.72 9.51 -3.24
C ASN A 35 -22.30 9.12 -4.61
N SER A 36 -22.31 10.03 -5.57
CA SER A 36 -22.66 9.76 -6.96
C SER A 36 -21.46 9.58 -7.89
N ASP A 37 -20.24 9.71 -7.36
CA ASP A 37 -19.01 9.61 -8.14
C ASP A 37 -18.39 8.21 -8.00
N ASP A 38 -17.74 7.78 -9.07
CA ASP A 38 -16.92 6.59 -9.08
C ASP A 38 -15.46 6.94 -8.79
N TYR A 39 -14.75 5.99 -8.25
CA TYR A 39 -13.30 6.11 -8.03
C TYR A 39 -12.59 4.91 -8.63
N GLU A 40 -11.48 5.17 -9.29
CA GLU A 40 -10.58 4.11 -9.72
C GLU A 40 -9.11 4.50 -9.54
N ILE A 41 -8.30 3.51 -9.25
CA ILE A 41 -6.86 3.66 -9.11
C ILE A 41 -6.15 2.50 -9.78
N ASP A 42 -5.18 2.84 -10.62
CA ASP A 42 -4.23 1.88 -11.17
C ASP A 42 -3.20 1.53 -10.10
N LEU A 43 -3.09 0.27 -9.76
CA LEU A 43 -2.13 -0.22 -8.78
C LEU A 43 -0.72 -0.40 -9.35
N MET A 44 -0.54 -0.14 -10.66
CA MET A 44 0.72 -0.26 -11.38
C MET A 44 1.29 -1.69 -11.36
N ILE A 45 0.42 -2.67 -11.36
CA ILE A 45 0.73 -4.09 -11.37
C ILE A 45 0.29 -4.67 -12.71
N SER A 46 1.23 -5.11 -13.54
CA SER A 46 0.94 -5.59 -14.90
C SER A 46 1.76 -6.80 -15.34
N GLY A 47 2.73 -7.24 -14.55
CA GLY A 47 3.54 -8.41 -14.86
C GLY A 47 2.76 -9.72 -14.79
N ASP A 48 3.17 -10.72 -15.55
CA ASP A 48 2.48 -12.02 -15.65
C ASP A 48 2.39 -12.77 -14.31
N GLU A 49 3.39 -12.60 -13.45
CA GLU A 49 3.47 -13.22 -12.12
C GLU A 49 3.15 -12.23 -10.99
N GLU A 50 2.61 -11.08 -11.35
CA GLU A 50 2.22 -10.03 -10.42
C GLU A 50 0.71 -10.03 -10.22
N GLY A 51 0.25 -9.53 -9.08
CA GLY A 51 -1.17 -9.49 -8.81
C GLY A 51 -1.56 -8.65 -7.61
N ALA A 52 -2.84 -8.59 -7.36
CA ALA A 52 -3.40 -7.93 -6.20
C ALA A 52 -4.61 -8.72 -5.67
N THR A 53 -4.84 -8.60 -4.38
CA THR A 53 -5.95 -9.27 -3.69
C THR A 53 -6.55 -8.33 -2.66
N ILE A 54 -7.87 -8.22 -2.60
CA ILE A 54 -8.54 -7.49 -1.53
C ILE A 54 -8.44 -8.30 -0.25
N GLN A 55 -7.75 -7.77 0.75
CA GLN A 55 -7.59 -8.38 2.07
C GLN A 55 -8.72 -7.98 3.01
N THR A 56 -9.09 -6.71 3.00
CA THR A 56 -10.21 -6.18 3.76
C THR A 56 -11.13 -5.44 2.80
N GLN A 57 -12.34 -5.96 2.61
CA GLN A 57 -13.32 -5.38 1.71
C GLN A 57 -13.93 -4.10 2.30
N ALA A 58 -14.26 -3.15 1.42
CA ALA A 58 -15.10 -2.01 1.76
C ALA A 58 -16.47 -2.48 2.30
N GLN A 59 -17.18 -1.64 3.04
CA GLN A 59 -18.45 -2.00 3.68
C GLN A 59 -19.66 -1.28 3.11
N HIS A 60 -19.47 -0.12 2.49
CA HIS A 60 -20.54 0.77 2.03
C HIS A 60 -20.40 1.06 0.53
N PHE A 61 -20.47 0.02 -0.26
CA PHE A 61 -20.22 0.12 -1.69
C PHE A 61 -21.33 -0.52 -2.53
N GLN A 62 -21.47 -0.01 -3.72
CA GLN A 62 -22.20 -0.62 -4.81
C GLN A 62 -21.26 -1.47 -5.68
N LYS A 63 -20.03 -0.99 -5.86
CA LYS A 63 -18.93 -1.71 -6.51
C LYS A 63 -17.64 -1.53 -5.71
N SER A 64 -16.93 -2.61 -5.49
CA SER A 64 -15.59 -2.63 -4.88
C SER A 64 -14.87 -3.88 -5.41
N GLU A 65 -14.08 -3.71 -6.46
CA GLU A 65 -13.48 -4.83 -7.17
C GLU A 65 -12.14 -4.47 -7.83
N LEU A 66 -11.35 -5.50 -8.06
CA LEU A 66 -10.13 -5.42 -8.86
C LEU A 66 -10.47 -5.89 -10.28
N ILE A 67 -10.05 -5.09 -11.27
CA ILE A 67 -10.21 -5.41 -12.69
C ILE A 67 -8.84 -5.46 -13.34
N ARG A 68 -8.62 -6.48 -14.16
CA ARG A 68 -7.42 -6.65 -14.98
C ARG A 68 -7.79 -7.34 -16.28
N ASP A 69 -7.91 -6.55 -17.33
CA ASP A 69 -8.26 -7.04 -18.65
C ASP A 69 -7.74 -6.10 -19.75
N SER A 70 -8.19 -6.28 -20.98
CA SER A 70 -7.80 -5.42 -22.09
C SER A 70 -8.21 -3.95 -21.92
N SER A 71 -9.30 -3.67 -21.18
CA SER A 71 -9.75 -2.30 -20.92
C SER A 71 -8.83 -1.55 -19.95
N THR A 72 -8.11 -2.27 -19.09
CA THR A 72 -7.11 -1.73 -18.16
C THR A 72 -5.68 -1.86 -18.70
N ASN A 73 -5.53 -2.24 -19.97
CA ASN A 73 -4.23 -2.56 -20.55
C ASN A 73 -3.44 -3.59 -19.71
N TRP A 74 -4.16 -4.55 -19.14
CA TRP A 74 -3.64 -5.63 -18.28
C TRP A 74 -2.97 -5.15 -16.98
N SER A 75 -3.15 -3.89 -16.63
CA SER A 75 -2.85 -3.39 -15.29
C SER A 75 -3.97 -3.71 -14.31
N VAL A 76 -3.63 -3.95 -13.05
CA VAL A 76 -4.63 -4.15 -12.01
C VAL A 76 -5.18 -2.80 -11.58
N VAL A 77 -6.46 -2.58 -11.81
CA VAL A 77 -7.19 -1.36 -11.43
C VAL A 77 -8.21 -1.70 -10.35
N TYR A 78 -8.20 -0.97 -9.26
CA TYR A 78 -9.27 -1.05 -8.27
C TYR A 78 -10.36 -0.03 -8.60
N LYS A 79 -11.60 -0.49 -8.59
CA LYS A 79 -12.79 0.33 -8.82
C LYS A 79 -13.71 0.33 -7.61
N TYR A 80 -14.17 1.52 -7.24
CA TYR A 80 -15.08 1.74 -6.13
C TYR A 80 -16.23 2.64 -6.54
N GLU A 81 -17.44 2.20 -6.27
CA GLU A 81 -18.66 3.00 -6.35
C GLU A 81 -19.31 3.00 -4.96
N PRO A 82 -19.51 4.15 -4.32
CA PRO A 82 -20.19 4.21 -3.04
C PRO A 82 -21.61 3.65 -3.12
N LEU A 83 -22.09 3.13 -1.99
CA LEU A 83 -23.49 2.78 -1.85
C LEU A 83 -24.35 4.04 -2.05
N GLN A 84 -25.41 3.92 -2.82
CA GLN A 84 -26.29 5.04 -3.14
C GLN A 84 -26.84 5.69 -1.87
N ASN A 85 -26.78 7.02 -1.81
CA ASN A 85 -27.21 7.86 -0.66
C ASN A 85 -26.38 7.66 0.62
N TYR A 86 -25.28 6.95 0.58
CA TYR A 86 -24.38 6.82 1.73
C TYR A 86 -23.50 8.07 1.87
N THR A 87 -23.34 8.55 3.08
CA THR A 87 -22.33 9.54 3.47
C THR A 87 -21.62 9.07 4.73
N GLY A 88 -20.34 9.31 4.80
CA GLY A 88 -19.51 8.85 5.90
C GLY A 88 -18.15 8.37 5.43
N THR A 89 -17.60 7.42 6.12
CA THR A 89 -16.29 6.85 5.80
C THR A 89 -16.40 5.39 5.38
N ASP A 90 -15.47 4.97 4.55
CA ASP A 90 -15.27 3.58 4.17
C ASP A 90 -13.78 3.34 3.92
N PHE A 91 -13.33 2.12 3.83
CA PHE A 91 -11.97 1.81 3.44
C PHE A 91 -11.87 0.42 2.82
N VAL A 92 -10.82 0.23 2.05
CA VAL A 92 -10.41 -1.05 1.50
C VAL A 92 -8.93 -1.26 1.76
N GLU A 93 -8.51 -2.49 2.01
CA GLU A 93 -7.11 -2.87 2.05
C GLU A 93 -6.83 -3.89 0.96
N ILE A 94 -5.84 -3.60 0.14
CA ILE A 94 -5.43 -4.41 -1.00
C ILE A 94 -3.97 -4.79 -0.81
N GLU A 95 -3.70 -6.09 -0.85
CA GLU A 95 -2.33 -6.58 -0.92
C GLU A 95 -1.90 -6.69 -2.37
N THR A 96 -0.77 -6.09 -2.71
CA THR A 96 -0.17 -6.19 -4.03
C THR A 96 1.10 -7.03 -3.98
N CYS A 97 1.35 -7.73 -5.07
CA CYS A 97 2.50 -8.57 -5.27
C CYS A 97 3.19 -8.16 -6.56
N SER A 98 4.43 -7.72 -6.48
CA SER A 98 5.22 -7.33 -7.65
C SER A 98 6.62 -7.95 -7.64
N GLY A 99 7.27 -7.98 -8.82
CA GLY A 99 8.61 -8.49 -8.97
C GLY A 99 8.73 -10.00 -8.77
N GLY A 100 7.65 -10.76 -8.99
CA GLY A 100 7.63 -12.22 -8.86
C GLY A 100 8.46 -12.93 -9.94
N LYS A 101 9.19 -13.95 -9.50
CA LYS A 101 9.67 -15.04 -10.36
C LYS A 101 8.97 -16.32 -9.90
N SER A 102 9.13 -17.40 -10.61
CA SER A 102 8.47 -18.70 -10.41
C SER A 102 8.39 -19.24 -8.97
N THR A 103 8.95 -18.57 -7.98
CA THR A 103 9.00 -18.97 -6.57
C THR A 103 8.24 -18.05 -5.62
N GLY A 104 7.46 -17.07 -6.12
CA GLY A 104 6.62 -16.18 -5.31
C GLY A 104 6.88 -14.68 -5.50
N CYS A 105 6.20 -13.87 -4.70
CA CYS A 105 6.31 -12.42 -4.75
C CYS A 105 7.57 -11.92 -4.04
N TYR A 106 8.30 -11.00 -4.67
CA TYR A 106 9.42 -10.34 -4.02
C TYR A 106 8.99 -9.13 -3.20
N ASN A 107 8.07 -8.34 -3.72
CA ASN A 107 7.59 -7.15 -3.07
C ASN A 107 6.11 -7.32 -2.77
N VAL A 108 5.79 -7.33 -1.50
CA VAL A 108 4.41 -7.31 -1.00
C VAL A 108 4.16 -5.95 -0.37
N GLU A 109 3.13 -5.27 -0.82
CA GLU A 109 2.70 -3.97 -0.32
C GLU A 109 1.23 -4.05 0.05
N THR A 110 0.85 -3.46 1.19
CA THR A 110 -0.55 -3.24 1.54
C THR A 110 -0.93 -1.82 1.15
N VAL A 111 -1.89 -1.69 0.25
CA VAL A 111 -2.49 -0.41 -0.14
C VAL A 111 -3.81 -0.25 0.62
N ARG A 112 -3.86 0.72 1.52
CA ARG A 112 -5.08 1.10 2.21
C ARG A 112 -5.64 2.36 1.58
N ILE A 113 -6.87 2.29 1.09
CA ILE A 113 -7.60 3.42 0.53
C ILE A 113 -8.71 3.79 1.50
N ASN A 114 -8.62 5.00 2.05
CA ASN A 114 -9.62 5.54 2.96
C ASN A 114 -10.51 6.51 2.20
N PHE A 115 -11.81 6.28 2.23
CA PHE A 115 -12.80 7.11 1.58
C PHE A 115 -13.51 8.00 2.59
N THR A 116 -13.68 9.27 2.24
CA THR A 116 -14.66 10.17 2.82
C THR A 116 -15.72 10.47 1.77
N ILE A 117 -16.95 10.04 2.03
CA ILE A 117 -18.04 10.08 1.08
C ILE A 117 -19.02 11.16 1.50
N THR A 118 -19.24 12.10 0.60
CA THR A 118 -20.07 13.30 0.80
C THR A 118 -21.31 13.30 -0.11
N ASN A 119 -22.24 14.24 0.13
CA ASN A 119 -23.36 14.51 -0.78
C ASN A 119 -22.94 15.35 -1.97
#